data_6b3fd897944d2ea4eda99ffb1b2cc30b
#
_entry.id   6b3fd897944d2ea4eda99ffb1b2cc30b
#
_cell.length_a   1.000
_cell.length_b   1.000
_cell.length_c   1.000
_cell.angle_alpha   90.00
_cell.angle_beta   90.00
_cell.angle_gamma   90.00
#
_symmetry.space_group_name_H-M   'P 1'
#
loop_
_entity.id
_entity.type
_entity.pdbx_description
1 polymer ?
#
loop_
_entity_poly.entity_id
_entity_poly.type
_entity_poly.pdbx_seq_one_letter_code
_entity_poly.pdbx_strand_id
1 'polypeptide(L)'
;ALGGDMSTIATNPAGIGIYRSNDVTASFGFSSTGTESTYGGNTFNSNKNRWQLNNAGFVLSNKIGNETTLRYVNFGFSYNRSKSFNKTTSMEGLLNLTPDGQVVSQTFLMASQAGGMLENGYDIKYIDDNATPNNNVFNNNNVGWLAALGWGGSLYDPLYEDVNNKDRLTGFGAFLPQPYSKFRSRETGGVDQYDFNISFNFNDRVYLGVTVGAYDLNYTKSSIYSEDYDTGEYYDLNSWTKIDGTGFDFKLGAIIRPFETSPLRIGLAIHTPTFYKLTLATNVFLESGIYGQNDKGETEFYKTTVDSYDFLDNKDMTYDYELRTPWKYNLSLGY
;
A
#
# COMPACT_ATOMS: atom_id res chain seq x y z
N ALA A 1 -19.30 -21.68 6.89
CA ALA A 1 -19.75 -20.78 7.95
C ALA A 1 -21.17 -21.14 8.42
N LEU A 2 -21.30 -22.29 9.06
CA LEU A 2 -22.60 -22.82 9.54
C LEU A 2 -22.75 -22.82 11.05
N GLY A 3 -21.85 -22.11 11.77
CA GLY A 3 -21.96 -21.79 13.17
C GLY A 3 -21.18 -22.66 14.14
N GLY A 4 -21.15 -22.22 15.41
CA GLY A 4 -20.40 -22.87 16.47
C GLY A 4 -18.91 -22.50 16.54
N ASP A 5 -18.48 -21.52 15.74
CA ASP A 5 -17.13 -20.99 15.71
C ASP A 5 -17.16 -19.46 15.63
N MET A 6 -16.30 -18.79 16.36
CA MET A 6 -16.24 -17.32 16.43
C MET A 6 -15.91 -16.68 15.07
N SER A 7 -15.18 -17.36 14.19
CA SER A 7 -14.86 -16.85 12.85
C SER A 7 -16.11 -16.62 11.98
N THR A 8 -17.25 -17.20 12.37
CA THR A 8 -18.52 -16.99 11.68
C THR A 8 -19.04 -15.56 11.80
N ILE A 9 -18.63 -14.78 12.81
CA ILE A 9 -18.96 -13.35 12.93
C ILE A 9 -18.63 -12.61 11.62
N ALA A 10 -17.47 -12.92 11.04
CA ALA A 10 -16.98 -12.27 9.83
C ALA A 10 -17.59 -12.84 8.53
N THR A 11 -18.14 -14.07 8.53
CA THR A 11 -18.59 -14.75 7.32
C THR A 11 -20.09 -14.94 7.22
N ASN A 12 -20.74 -15.40 8.30
CA ASN A 12 -22.19 -15.49 8.42
C ASN A 12 -22.59 -15.16 9.87
N PRO A 13 -23.06 -13.94 10.14
CA PRO A 13 -23.43 -13.46 11.47
C PRO A 13 -24.36 -14.39 12.26
N ALA A 14 -25.27 -15.10 11.57
CA ALA A 14 -26.21 -16.01 12.21
C ALA A 14 -25.53 -17.23 12.90
N GLY A 15 -24.26 -17.51 12.57
CA GLY A 15 -23.51 -18.60 13.18
C GLY A 15 -23.31 -18.43 14.69
N ILE A 16 -23.26 -17.20 15.18
CA ILE A 16 -23.18 -16.91 16.61
C ILE A 16 -24.50 -17.25 17.33
N GLY A 17 -25.63 -17.27 16.63
CA GLY A 17 -26.92 -17.71 17.18
C GLY A 17 -26.97 -19.17 17.63
N ILE A 18 -25.99 -19.98 17.23
CA ILE A 18 -25.89 -21.40 17.59
C ILE A 18 -25.28 -21.61 19.00
N TYR A 19 -24.53 -20.62 19.49
CA TYR A 19 -23.91 -20.69 20.82
C TYR A 19 -24.96 -20.78 21.93
N ARG A 20 -24.67 -21.65 22.92
CA ARG A 20 -25.51 -21.87 24.12
C ARG A 20 -24.75 -21.64 25.43
N SER A 21 -23.49 -21.27 25.33
CA SER A 21 -22.60 -20.92 26.44
C SER A 21 -21.69 -19.77 26.00
N ASN A 22 -21.15 -19.07 26.99
CA ASN A 22 -20.13 -18.06 26.74
C ASN A 22 -18.84 -18.74 26.22
N ASP A 23 -18.14 -18.03 25.35
CA ASP A 23 -16.90 -18.49 24.77
C ASP A 23 -15.91 -17.33 24.63
N VAL A 24 -14.62 -17.63 24.77
CA VAL A 24 -13.52 -16.68 24.61
C VAL A 24 -12.42 -17.35 23.80
N THR A 25 -11.96 -16.69 22.77
CA THR A 25 -10.91 -17.21 21.87
C THR A 25 -9.83 -16.17 21.66
N ALA A 26 -8.57 -16.62 21.63
CA ALA A 26 -7.43 -15.84 21.16
C ALA A 26 -6.46 -16.73 20.40
N SER A 27 -5.91 -16.27 19.28
CA SER A 27 -4.86 -16.97 18.56
C SER A 27 -3.71 -16.05 18.19
N PHE A 28 -2.50 -16.55 18.46
CA PHE A 28 -1.25 -15.92 18.09
C PHE A 28 -0.62 -16.74 16.95
N GLY A 29 -0.01 -16.05 16.01
CA GLY A 29 0.68 -16.68 14.91
C GLY A 29 2.10 -16.16 14.76
N PHE A 30 2.97 -17.04 14.32
CA PHE A 30 4.28 -16.69 13.79
C PHE A 30 4.18 -16.72 12.27
N SER A 31 4.53 -15.60 11.62
CA SER A 31 4.54 -15.48 10.16
C SER A 31 5.97 -15.29 9.70
N SER A 32 6.39 -16.07 8.71
CA SER A 32 7.63 -15.87 7.96
C SER A 32 7.28 -15.59 6.51
N THR A 33 7.56 -14.37 6.04
CA THR A 33 7.33 -13.97 4.67
C THR A 33 8.64 -13.96 3.92
N GLY A 34 8.82 -14.88 2.97
CA GLY A 34 9.94 -14.91 2.04
C GLY A 34 9.61 -14.12 0.77
N THR A 35 10.58 -13.38 0.26
CA THR A 35 10.54 -12.73 -1.04
C THR A 35 11.74 -13.17 -1.84
N GLU A 36 11.51 -13.66 -3.04
CA GLU A 36 12.53 -13.96 -4.02
C GLU A 36 12.43 -12.94 -5.16
N SER A 37 13.55 -12.35 -5.53
CA SER A 37 13.66 -11.38 -6.63
C SER A 37 14.79 -11.81 -7.55
N THR A 38 14.57 -11.79 -8.86
CA THR A 38 15.59 -12.12 -9.84
C THR A 38 15.89 -10.90 -10.71
N TYR A 39 17.17 -10.52 -10.80
CA TYR A 39 17.62 -9.42 -11.62
C TYR A 39 19.04 -9.70 -12.15
N GLY A 40 19.32 -9.42 -13.43
CA GLY A 40 20.64 -9.62 -14.04
C GLY A 40 21.17 -11.06 -13.93
N GLY A 41 20.29 -12.07 -13.89
CA GLY A 41 20.65 -13.47 -13.69
C GLY A 41 20.94 -13.88 -12.25
N ASN A 42 20.88 -12.96 -11.29
CA ASN A 42 21.08 -13.22 -9.86
C ASN A 42 19.73 -13.29 -9.14
N THR A 43 19.66 -14.16 -8.14
CA THR A 43 18.47 -14.33 -7.29
C THR A 43 18.76 -13.82 -5.88
N PHE A 44 17.89 -12.97 -5.39
CA PHE A 44 17.98 -12.33 -4.08
C PHE A 44 16.82 -12.79 -3.21
N ASN A 45 17.14 -13.27 -2.01
CA ASN A 45 16.16 -13.75 -1.05
C ASN A 45 16.11 -12.81 0.15
N SER A 46 14.91 -12.41 0.55
CA SER A 46 14.67 -11.60 1.74
C SER A 46 13.60 -12.25 2.59
N ASN A 47 13.85 -12.40 3.90
CA ASN A 47 12.92 -12.99 4.83
C ASN A 47 12.50 -11.98 5.91
N LYS A 48 11.22 -11.96 6.24
CA LYS A 48 10.65 -11.16 7.32
C LYS A 48 9.87 -12.05 8.27
N ASN A 49 10.34 -12.12 9.51
CA ASN A 49 9.71 -12.89 10.57
C ASN A 49 8.94 -11.97 11.52
N ARG A 50 7.74 -12.38 11.96
CA ARG A 50 6.92 -11.62 12.88
C ARG A 50 5.99 -12.49 13.69
N TRP A 51 5.89 -12.20 14.98
CA TRP A 51 4.78 -12.63 15.84
C TRP A 51 3.63 -11.64 15.73
N GLN A 52 2.41 -12.15 15.67
CA GLN A 52 1.21 -11.30 15.61
C GLN A 52 0.03 -11.98 16.30
N LEU A 53 -0.85 -11.17 16.86
CA LEU A 53 -2.20 -11.60 17.24
C LEU A 53 -3.02 -11.73 15.95
N ASN A 54 -3.49 -12.94 15.65
CA ASN A 54 -4.28 -13.20 14.45
C ASN A 54 -5.75 -12.87 14.68
N ASN A 55 -6.29 -13.37 15.79
CA ASN A 55 -7.65 -13.07 16.21
C ASN A 55 -7.80 -13.14 17.72
N ALA A 56 -8.80 -12.43 18.23
CA ALA A 56 -9.26 -12.53 19.61
C ALA A 56 -10.74 -12.12 19.66
N GLY A 57 -11.50 -12.71 20.57
CA GLY A 57 -12.89 -12.34 20.70
C GLY A 57 -13.61 -13.11 21.78
N PHE A 58 -14.89 -12.78 21.93
CA PHE A 58 -15.78 -13.47 22.87
C PHE A 58 -17.21 -13.52 22.35
N VAL A 59 -17.96 -14.49 22.87
CA VAL A 59 -19.40 -14.63 22.68
C VAL A 59 -20.05 -14.70 24.06
N LEU A 60 -21.07 -13.87 24.28
CA LEU A 60 -21.97 -13.92 25.42
C LEU A 60 -23.30 -14.51 25.00
N SER A 61 -23.66 -15.66 25.51
CA SER A 61 -24.88 -16.38 25.17
C SER A 61 -25.92 -16.22 26.28
N ASN A 62 -27.02 -15.50 25.96
CA ASN A 62 -28.09 -15.26 26.90
C ASN A 62 -29.31 -16.10 26.53
N LYS A 63 -29.68 -17.01 27.43
CA LYS A 63 -30.86 -17.83 27.29
C LYS A 63 -32.10 -17.04 27.70
N ILE A 64 -33.11 -16.96 26.81
CA ILE A 64 -34.38 -16.28 27.07
C ILE A 64 -35.39 -17.23 27.69
N GLY A 65 -35.49 -18.44 27.13
CA GLY A 65 -36.39 -19.46 27.67
C GLY A 65 -36.32 -20.80 26.95
N ASN A 66 -36.94 -21.83 27.55
CA ASN A 66 -37.00 -23.17 26.95
C ASN A 66 -38.22 -23.37 26.06
N GLU A 67 -39.33 -22.67 26.36
CA GLU A 67 -40.62 -22.81 25.69
C GLU A 67 -40.98 -21.61 24.81
N THR A 68 -40.16 -20.54 24.84
CA THR A 68 -40.32 -19.36 24.01
C THR A 68 -39.84 -19.62 22.58
N THR A 69 -40.45 -18.98 21.58
CA THR A 69 -39.99 -19.05 20.19
C THR A 69 -38.58 -18.53 20.06
N LEU A 70 -38.23 -17.39 20.71
CA LEU A 70 -36.89 -16.88 20.85
C LEU A 70 -36.22 -17.56 22.02
N ARG A 71 -35.23 -18.42 21.76
CA ARG A 71 -34.53 -19.24 22.73
C ARG A 71 -33.26 -18.57 23.30
N TYR A 72 -32.49 -17.93 22.43
CA TYR A 72 -31.25 -17.26 22.79
C TYR A 72 -31.10 -15.95 22.06
N VAL A 73 -30.46 -14.99 22.73
CA VAL A 73 -29.89 -13.78 22.15
C VAL A 73 -28.42 -13.76 22.50
N ASN A 74 -27.59 -13.80 21.50
CA ASN A 74 -26.13 -13.85 21.65
C ASN A 74 -25.48 -12.59 21.15
N PHE A 75 -24.47 -12.11 21.90
CA PHE A 75 -23.63 -10.99 21.52
C PHE A 75 -22.22 -11.51 21.27
N GLY A 76 -21.62 -11.09 20.18
CA GLY A 76 -20.26 -11.45 19.81
C GLY A 76 -19.41 -10.23 19.53
N PHE A 77 -18.16 -10.30 19.91
CA PHE A 77 -17.12 -9.37 19.49
C PHE A 77 -15.94 -10.18 18.97
N SER A 78 -15.36 -9.77 17.84
CA SER A 78 -14.11 -10.33 17.38
C SER A 78 -13.19 -9.28 16.79
N TYR A 79 -11.93 -9.39 17.12
CA TYR A 79 -10.80 -8.79 16.43
C TYR A 79 -10.19 -9.81 15.49
N ASN A 80 -9.85 -9.40 14.28
CA ASN A 80 -9.16 -10.23 13.30
C ASN A 80 -8.17 -9.40 12.48
N ARG A 81 -6.92 -9.86 12.39
CA ARG A 81 -5.94 -9.34 11.44
C ARG A 81 -6.27 -9.84 10.04
N SER A 82 -7.05 -9.06 9.29
CA SER A 82 -7.56 -9.44 7.96
C SER A 82 -6.47 -9.51 6.89
N LYS A 83 -5.47 -8.61 6.95
CA LYS A 83 -4.31 -8.55 6.04
C LYS A 83 -3.05 -8.15 6.79
N SER A 84 -1.92 -8.67 6.34
CA SER A 84 -0.58 -8.27 6.80
C SER A 84 0.24 -7.87 5.58
N PHE A 85 0.86 -6.68 5.63
CA PHE A 85 1.66 -6.13 4.53
C PHE A 85 3.17 -6.27 4.77
N ASN A 86 3.59 -7.01 5.82
CA ASN A 86 4.98 -7.14 6.20
C ASN A 86 5.78 -7.90 5.16
N LYS A 87 6.56 -7.15 4.37
CA LYS A 87 7.38 -7.66 3.28
C LYS A 87 8.67 -6.84 3.18
N THR A 88 9.75 -7.51 2.78
CA THR A 88 11.02 -6.87 2.43
C THR A 88 11.43 -7.38 1.06
N THR A 89 11.86 -6.50 0.18
CA THR A 89 12.35 -6.86 -1.16
C THR A 89 13.71 -6.21 -1.37
N SER A 90 14.65 -6.96 -1.94
CA SER A 90 15.96 -6.43 -2.36
C SER A 90 16.35 -7.05 -3.68
N MET A 91 16.98 -6.26 -4.54
CA MET A 91 17.61 -6.71 -5.79
C MET A 91 18.71 -5.71 -6.15
N GLU A 92 19.73 -6.20 -6.84
CA GLU A 92 20.83 -5.39 -7.33
C GLU A 92 21.49 -6.02 -8.57
N GLY A 93 22.13 -5.21 -9.38
CA GLY A 93 22.86 -5.67 -10.57
C GLY A 93 23.11 -4.53 -11.57
N LEU A 94 23.89 -4.83 -12.59
CA LEU A 94 24.05 -3.93 -13.72
C LEU A 94 22.72 -3.76 -14.44
N LEU A 95 22.35 -2.52 -14.79
CA LEU A 95 21.16 -2.26 -15.59
C LEU A 95 21.35 -2.81 -17.00
N ASN A 96 20.28 -3.40 -17.55
CA ASN A 96 20.31 -3.90 -18.92
C ASN A 96 20.41 -2.73 -19.92
N LEU A 97 21.08 -3.00 -21.02
CA LEU A 97 21.03 -2.14 -22.19
C LEU A 97 19.84 -2.53 -23.06
N THR A 98 19.29 -1.56 -23.77
CA THR A 98 18.35 -1.81 -24.87
C THR A 98 19.05 -2.55 -26.01
N PRO A 99 18.33 -3.16 -26.97
CA PRO A 99 18.96 -3.82 -28.12
C PRO A 99 19.87 -2.92 -28.98
N ASP A 100 19.62 -1.61 -28.94
CA ASP A 100 20.40 -0.55 -29.59
C ASP A 100 21.52 0.02 -28.68
N GLY A 101 21.75 -0.57 -27.51
CA GLY A 101 22.86 -0.26 -26.62
C GLY A 101 22.62 0.96 -25.72
N GLN A 102 21.39 1.46 -25.62
CA GLN A 102 21.09 2.56 -24.67
C GLN A 102 20.90 2.04 -23.26
N VAL A 103 21.34 2.80 -22.28
CA VAL A 103 21.14 2.51 -20.85
C VAL A 103 19.73 2.88 -20.45
N VAL A 104 18.95 1.92 -19.98
CA VAL A 104 17.63 2.18 -19.36
C VAL A 104 17.84 2.43 -17.87
N SER A 105 18.40 3.59 -17.55
CA SER A 105 18.53 4.05 -16.16
C SER A 105 17.31 4.87 -15.73
N GLN A 106 17.17 5.11 -14.43
CA GLN A 106 16.13 6.00 -13.94
C GLN A 106 16.42 7.46 -14.34
N THR A 107 17.68 7.84 -14.55
CA THR A 107 18.06 9.16 -15.07
C THR A 107 17.50 9.40 -16.49
N PHE A 108 17.44 8.34 -17.32
CA PHE A 108 16.75 8.42 -18.62
C PHE A 108 15.25 8.66 -18.45
N LEU A 109 14.60 8.04 -17.46
CA LEU A 109 13.19 8.28 -17.17
C LEU A 109 12.96 9.71 -16.64
N MET A 110 13.89 10.24 -15.84
CA MET A 110 13.87 11.63 -15.37
C MET A 110 13.95 12.61 -16.55
N ALA A 111 14.90 12.41 -17.45
CA ALA A 111 15.05 13.20 -18.68
C ALA A 111 13.80 13.09 -19.59
N SER A 112 13.27 11.90 -19.78
CA SER A 112 12.07 11.66 -20.57
C SER A 112 10.84 12.37 -19.98
N GLN A 113 10.68 12.34 -18.67
CA GLN A 113 9.59 13.03 -17.98
C GLN A 113 9.74 14.56 -18.10
N ALA A 114 10.97 15.07 -18.03
CA ALA A 114 11.27 16.49 -18.30
C ALA A 114 10.95 16.87 -19.76
N GLY A 115 11.21 15.99 -20.72
CA GLY A 115 10.81 16.16 -22.13
C GLY A 115 9.30 16.29 -22.29
N GLY A 116 8.53 15.40 -21.64
CA GLY A 116 7.06 15.49 -21.61
C GLY A 116 6.53 16.76 -20.94
N MET A 117 7.25 17.26 -19.93
CA MET A 117 6.96 18.55 -19.30
C MET A 117 7.14 19.71 -20.32
N LEU A 118 8.24 19.69 -21.07
CA LEU A 118 8.52 20.68 -22.11
C LEU A 118 7.45 20.70 -23.21
N GLU A 119 6.98 19.53 -23.66
CA GLU A 119 5.88 19.39 -24.63
C GLU A 119 4.57 20.03 -24.13
N ASN A 120 4.36 20.05 -22.82
CA ASN A 120 3.22 20.71 -22.17
C ASN A 120 3.42 22.21 -21.89
N GLY A 121 4.54 22.79 -22.37
CA GLY A 121 4.84 24.21 -22.24
C GLY A 121 5.51 24.64 -20.96
N TYR A 122 6.04 23.68 -20.18
CA TYR A 122 6.83 23.91 -18.98
C TYR A 122 8.31 23.66 -19.28
N ASP A 123 9.18 24.62 -19.02
CA ASP A 123 10.63 24.51 -19.18
C ASP A 123 11.36 24.34 -17.83
N ILE A 124 12.68 24.28 -17.86
CA ILE A 124 13.52 24.18 -16.66
C ILE A 124 13.30 25.37 -15.74
N LYS A 125 13.14 26.55 -16.29
CA LYS A 125 12.90 27.77 -15.52
C LYS A 125 11.65 27.63 -14.67
N TYR A 126 10.64 26.89 -15.14
CA TYR A 126 9.47 26.59 -14.32
C TYR A 126 9.82 25.78 -13.07
N ILE A 127 10.74 24.81 -13.18
CA ILE A 127 11.20 24.04 -12.01
C ILE A 127 11.95 24.97 -11.04
N ASP A 128 12.90 25.76 -11.54
CA ASP A 128 13.71 26.67 -10.73
C ASP A 128 12.87 27.75 -10.04
N ASP A 129 11.94 28.36 -10.78
CA ASP A 129 11.07 29.44 -10.25
C ASP A 129 10.02 28.92 -9.26
N ASN A 130 9.64 27.62 -9.32
CA ASN A 130 8.60 27.02 -8.50
C ASN A 130 9.13 26.02 -7.45
N ALA A 131 10.45 25.94 -7.29
CA ALA A 131 11.08 25.21 -6.23
C ALA A 131 11.04 25.98 -4.89
N THR A 132 9.85 26.48 -4.52
CA THR A 132 9.63 27.21 -3.27
C THR A 132 8.39 26.69 -2.53
N PRO A 133 8.32 26.82 -1.20
CA PRO A 133 7.17 26.34 -0.41
C PRO A 133 5.82 26.90 -0.86
N ASN A 134 5.82 28.11 -1.42
CA ASN A 134 4.58 28.79 -1.83
C ASN A 134 4.13 28.43 -3.25
N ASN A 135 5.00 27.85 -4.07
CA ASN A 135 4.70 27.50 -5.46
C ASN A 135 5.40 26.17 -5.79
N ASN A 136 4.79 25.10 -5.35
CA ASN A 136 5.43 23.81 -5.26
C ASN A 136 5.33 23.01 -6.54
N VAL A 137 6.46 22.79 -7.19
CA VAL A 137 6.59 21.98 -8.39
C VAL A 137 6.05 20.54 -8.21
N PHE A 138 6.14 19.97 -7.01
CA PHE A 138 5.62 18.62 -6.71
C PHE A 138 4.08 18.55 -6.66
N ASN A 139 3.37 19.68 -6.56
CA ASN A 139 1.92 19.73 -6.61
C ASN A 139 1.37 19.93 -8.04
N ASN A 140 2.23 20.14 -9.04
CA ASN A 140 1.80 20.33 -10.41
C ASN A 140 1.75 19.00 -11.16
N ASN A 141 0.56 18.59 -11.58
CA ASN A 141 0.35 17.33 -12.32
C ASN A 141 1.02 17.30 -13.70
N ASN A 142 1.41 18.45 -14.26
CA ASN A 142 2.11 18.55 -15.55
C ASN A 142 3.63 18.46 -15.40
N VAL A 143 4.14 18.54 -14.17
CA VAL A 143 5.55 18.37 -13.83
C VAL A 143 5.69 17.08 -13.02
N GLY A 144 6.37 16.11 -13.60
CA GLY A 144 6.58 14.85 -12.87
C GLY A 144 7.61 15.00 -11.75
N TRP A 145 7.41 14.30 -10.66
CA TRP A 145 8.33 14.28 -9.51
C TRP A 145 9.76 13.89 -9.90
N LEU A 146 9.91 12.90 -10.79
CA LEU A 146 11.22 12.45 -11.26
C LEU A 146 11.94 13.55 -12.07
N ALA A 147 11.21 14.34 -12.86
CA ALA A 147 11.81 15.49 -13.58
C ALA A 147 12.36 16.52 -12.58
N ALA A 148 11.56 16.90 -11.57
CA ALA A 148 11.99 17.87 -10.56
C ALA A 148 13.18 17.37 -9.73
N LEU A 149 13.13 16.11 -9.29
CA LEU A 149 14.22 15.49 -8.52
C LEU A 149 15.51 15.36 -9.34
N GLY A 150 15.39 14.89 -10.58
CA GLY A 150 16.53 14.71 -11.47
C GLY A 150 17.21 16.02 -11.84
N TRP A 151 16.41 17.08 -12.06
CA TRP A 151 16.95 18.43 -12.29
C TRP A 151 17.70 18.96 -11.07
N GLY A 152 17.06 18.95 -9.89
CA GLY A 152 17.70 19.37 -8.65
C GLY A 152 18.92 18.55 -8.27
N GLY A 153 18.96 17.27 -8.66
CA GLY A 153 20.10 16.36 -8.46
C GLY A 153 21.14 16.38 -9.57
N SER A 154 21.00 17.23 -10.61
CA SER A 154 21.92 17.31 -11.77
C SER A 154 22.07 15.97 -12.51
N LEU A 155 20.99 15.17 -12.62
CA LEU A 155 21.01 13.80 -13.18
C LEU A 155 20.67 13.75 -14.68
N TYR A 156 20.32 14.87 -15.29
CA TYR A 156 20.12 15.04 -16.73
C TYR A 156 20.40 16.46 -17.15
N ASP A 157 20.72 16.68 -18.43
CA ASP A 157 21.09 17.95 -19.01
C ASP A 157 20.09 18.42 -20.05
N PRO A 158 19.92 19.74 -20.25
CA PRO A 158 19.14 20.31 -21.31
C PRO A 158 19.83 20.15 -22.66
N LEU A 159 19.08 19.81 -23.71
CA LEU A 159 19.53 19.72 -25.08
C LEU A 159 19.07 20.96 -25.86
N TYR A 160 20.00 21.67 -26.47
CA TYR A 160 19.72 22.88 -27.27
C TYR A 160 19.97 22.63 -28.76
N GLU A 161 19.24 23.31 -29.61
CA GLU A 161 19.39 23.26 -31.07
C GLU A 161 20.81 23.71 -31.50
N ASP A 162 21.33 24.77 -30.87
CA ASP A 162 22.71 25.20 -30.98
C ASP A 162 23.36 25.27 -29.60
N VAL A 163 24.35 24.38 -29.37
CA VAL A 163 25.08 24.27 -28.09
C VAL A 163 25.81 25.56 -27.71
N ASN A 164 26.22 26.38 -28.71
CA ASN A 164 26.96 27.60 -28.48
C ASN A 164 26.04 28.80 -28.14
N ASN A 165 24.83 28.77 -28.61
CA ASN A 165 23.91 29.93 -28.48
C ASN A 165 22.80 29.69 -27.45
N LYS A 166 22.50 28.44 -27.09
CA LYS A 166 21.44 28.04 -26.15
C LYS A 166 20.05 28.69 -26.41
N ASP A 167 19.81 29.07 -27.69
CA ASP A 167 18.64 29.87 -28.05
C ASP A 167 17.33 29.03 -28.03
N ARG A 168 17.41 27.73 -28.21
CA ARG A 168 16.23 26.89 -28.24
C ARG A 168 16.47 25.54 -27.58
N LEU A 169 15.77 25.35 -26.47
CA LEU A 169 15.69 24.03 -25.77
C LEU A 169 14.89 23.06 -26.63
N THR A 170 15.47 21.90 -26.96
CA THR A 170 14.84 20.88 -27.80
C THR A 170 14.46 19.62 -27.04
N GLY A 171 14.98 19.43 -25.83
CA GLY A 171 14.72 18.26 -24.98
C GLY A 171 15.69 18.15 -23.82
N PHE A 172 15.75 16.94 -23.25
CA PHE A 172 16.67 16.61 -22.17
C PHE A 172 17.34 15.28 -22.44
N GLY A 173 18.57 15.12 -21.96
CA GLY A 173 19.36 13.90 -22.11
C GLY A 173 20.00 13.46 -20.81
N ALA A 174 20.06 12.16 -20.57
CA ALA A 174 20.85 11.55 -19.52
C ALA A 174 22.12 10.96 -20.12
N PHE A 175 23.28 11.35 -19.62
CA PHE A 175 24.59 11.03 -20.22
C PHE A 175 25.47 10.14 -19.33
N LEU A 176 24.94 9.73 -18.17
CA LEU A 176 25.65 8.84 -17.28
C LEU A 176 25.81 7.43 -17.90
N PRO A 177 26.93 6.74 -17.68
CA PRO A 177 27.17 5.41 -18.24
C PRO A 177 26.25 4.36 -17.61
N GLN A 178 26.46 3.09 -17.99
CA GLN A 178 25.69 1.97 -17.44
C GLN A 178 25.94 1.83 -15.92
N PRO A 179 24.94 1.97 -15.06
CA PRO A 179 25.11 1.90 -13.62
C PRO A 179 24.97 0.48 -13.09
N TYR A 180 25.55 0.26 -11.91
CA TYR A 180 25.16 -0.81 -11.01
C TYR A 180 24.02 -0.30 -10.13
N SER A 181 22.81 -0.87 -10.29
CA SER A 181 21.63 -0.44 -9.57
C SER A 181 21.34 -1.30 -8.34
N LYS A 182 20.78 -0.69 -7.32
CA LYS A 182 20.33 -1.36 -6.09
C LYS A 182 18.92 -0.89 -5.75
N PHE A 183 18.05 -1.82 -5.42
CA PHE A 183 16.73 -1.53 -4.91
C PHE A 183 16.46 -2.28 -3.62
N ARG A 184 16.01 -1.57 -2.60
CA ARG A 184 15.54 -2.14 -1.35
C ARG A 184 14.22 -1.51 -0.96
N SER A 185 13.26 -2.33 -0.56
CA SER A 185 12.00 -1.84 0.00
C SER A 185 11.58 -2.63 1.23
N ARG A 186 10.91 -1.94 2.12
CA ARG A 186 10.30 -2.49 3.32
C ARG A 186 8.85 -2.03 3.39
N GLU A 187 7.95 -2.99 3.45
CA GLU A 187 6.54 -2.77 3.64
C GLU A 187 6.12 -3.27 5.02
N THR A 188 5.25 -2.52 5.69
CA THR A 188 4.73 -2.86 7.03
C THR A 188 3.29 -2.44 7.17
N GLY A 189 2.59 -2.98 8.18
CA GLY A 189 1.22 -2.66 8.48
C GLY A 189 0.26 -3.80 8.20
N GLY A 190 -1.01 -3.47 8.06
CA GLY A 190 -2.06 -4.45 7.83
C GLY A 190 -3.44 -3.83 7.83
N VAL A 191 -4.45 -4.68 7.81
CA VAL A 191 -5.85 -4.32 8.00
C VAL A 191 -6.37 -5.08 9.20
N ASP A 192 -6.76 -4.36 10.23
CA ASP A 192 -7.41 -4.86 11.42
C ASP A 192 -8.91 -4.72 11.28
N GLN A 193 -9.64 -5.78 11.62
CA GLN A 193 -11.08 -5.86 11.57
C GLN A 193 -11.64 -6.10 12.97
N TYR A 194 -12.62 -5.30 13.35
CA TYR A 194 -13.37 -5.38 14.60
C TYR A 194 -14.83 -5.59 14.27
N ASP A 195 -15.37 -6.74 14.63
CA ASP A 195 -16.75 -7.11 14.35
C ASP A 195 -17.57 -7.14 15.63
N PHE A 196 -18.71 -6.44 15.62
CA PHE A 196 -19.72 -6.43 16.69
C PHE A 196 -20.95 -7.13 16.16
N ASN A 197 -21.37 -8.21 16.83
CA ASN A 197 -22.45 -9.09 16.39
C ASN A 197 -23.57 -9.15 17.40
N ILE A 198 -24.80 -9.20 16.90
CA ILE A 198 -25.98 -9.66 17.63
C ILE A 198 -26.66 -10.74 16.83
N SER A 199 -27.02 -11.86 17.48
CA SER A 199 -27.65 -13.01 16.83
C SER A 199 -28.76 -13.59 17.66
N PHE A 200 -29.74 -14.14 16.96
CA PHE A 200 -31.00 -14.65 17.53
C PHE A 200 -31.17 -16.13 17.14
N ASN A 201 -31.63 -16.92 18.09
CA ASN A 201 -31.95 -18.32 17.91
C ASN A 201 -33.46 -18.53 18.11
N PHE A 202 -34.15 -18.91 17.05
CA PHE A 202 -35.57 -19.21 17.06
C PHE A 202 -35.78 -20.72 16.99
N ASN A 203 -36.29 -21.32 18.07
CA ASN A 203 -36.66 -22.73 18.19
C ASN A 203 -35.54 -23.72 17.82
N ASP A 204 -34.27 -23.31 17.87
CA ASP A 204 -33.11 -24.09 17.42
C ASP A 204 -33.18 -24.51 15.92
N ARG A 205 -33.98 -23.78 15.15
CA ARG A 205 -34.24 -24.06 13.71
C ARG A 205 -33.89 -22.90 12.78
N VAL A 206 -34.13 -21.66 13.23
CA VAL A 206 -33.84 -20.44 12.48
C VAL A 206 -32.92 -19.59 13.30
N TYR A 207 -31.79 -19.22 12.72
CA TYR A 207 -30.80 -18.35 13.32
C TYR A 207 -30.64 -17.11 12.42
N LEU A 208 -30.73 -15.95 13.01
CA LEU A 208 -30.51 -14.67 12.32
C LEU A 208 -29.40 -13.92 13.02
N GLY A 209 -28.62 -13.19 12.26
CA GLY A 209 -27.53 -12.40 12.84
C GLY A 209 -27.22 -11.16 12.02
N VAL A 210 -26.75 -10.14 12.73
CA VAL A 210 -26.29 -8.88 12.18
C VAL A 210 -24.89 -8.61 12.75
N THR A 211 -23.99 -8.17 11.90
CA THR A 211 -22.65 -7.71 12.31
C THR A 211 -22.40 -6.32 11.74
N VAL A 212 -21.84 -5.44 12.57
CA VAL A 212 -21.22 -4.18 12.16
C VAL A 212 -19.72 -4.40 12.23
N GLY A 213 -19.05 -4.26 11.09
CA GLY A 213 -17.59 -4.34 10.98
C GLY A 213 -16.98 -2.95 10.94
N ALA A 214 -15.96 -2.73 11.78
CA ALA A 214 -15.08 -1.57 11.72
C ALA A 214 -13.68 -2.04 11.30
N TYR A 215 -13.00 -1.24 10.49
CA TYR A 215 -11.69 -1.57 9.93
C TYR A 215 -10.72 -0.45 10.20
N ASP A 216 -9.49 -0.82 10.56
CA ASP A 216 -8.33 0.06 10.63
C ASP A 216 -7.30 -0.42 9.61
N LEU A 217 -6.96 0.45 8.66
CA LEU A 217 -5.96 0.18 7.63
C LEU A 217 -4.74 1.04 7.91
N ASN A 218 -3.60 0.39 8.01
CA ASN A 218 -2.30 1.04 8.11
C ASN A 218 -1.33 0.33 7.17
N TYR A 219 -0.73 1.08 6.26
CA TYR A 219 0.28 0.60 5.32
C TYR A 219 1.40 1.62 5.25
N THR A 220 2.64 1.16 5.38
CA THR A 220 3.83 1.99 5.18
C THR A 220 4.81 1.26 4.28
N LYS A 221 5.29 1.95 3.26
CA LYS A 221 6.37 1.51 2.39
C LYS A 221 7.51 2.52 2.44
N SER A 222 8.72 2.02 2.71
CA SER A 222 9.96 2.78 2.53
C SER A 222 10.80 2.06 1.50
N SER A 223 11.37 2.78 0.54
CA SER A 223 12.26 2.21 -0.46
C SER A 223 13.44 3.14 -0.74
N ILE A 224 14.55 2.51 -1.09
CA ILE A 224 15.77 3.17 -1.55
C ILE A 224 16.08 2.54 -2.91
N TYR A 225 16.27 3.39 -3.90
CA TYR A 225 16.79 3.03 -5.22
C TYR A 225 18.08 3.80 -5.42
N SER A 226 19.15 3.10 -5.79
CA SER A 226 20.48 3.68 -5.99
C SER A 226 21.03 3.29 -7.34
N GLU A 227 21.79 4.18 -7.95
CA GLU A 227 22.65 3.89 -9.09
C GLU A 227 24.07 4.36 -8.80
N ASP A 228 25.03 3.43 -8.87
CA ASP A 228 26.45 3.68 -8.75
C ASP A 228 27.09 3.54 -10.14
N TYR A 229 27.90 4.51 -10.54
CA TYR A 229 28.59 4.56 -11.84
C TYR A 229 30.08 4.32 -11.68
N ASP A 230 30.69 3.66 -12.67
CA ASP A 230 32.13 3.37 -12.67
C ASP A 230 33.00 4.65 -12.62
N THR A 231 32.45 5.79 -13.03
CA THR A 231 33.08 7.11 -12.93
C THR A 231 33.18 7.64 -11.51
N GLY A 232 32.52 7.01 -10.54
CA GLY A 232 32.46 7.43 -9.15
C GLY A 232 31.27 8.33 -8.82
N GLU A 233 30.45 8.64 -9.81
CA GLU A 233 29.16 9.32 -9.65
C GLU A 233 28.13 8.37 -9.06
N TYR A 234 27.12 8.92 -8.39
CA TYR A 234 26.05 8.13 -7.81
C TYR A 234 24.81 8.98 -7.56
N TYR A 235 23.67 8.31 -7.35
CA TYR A 235 22.56 8.90 -6.64
C TYR A 235 21.76 7.85 -5.85
N ASP A 236 21.13 8.33 -4.79
CA ASP A 236 20.22 7.58 -3.93
C ASP A 236 18.84 8.26 -3.94
N LEU A 237 17.80 7.55 -4.33
CA LEU A 237 16.41 7.99 -4.29
C LEU A 237 15.68 7.26 -3.18
N ASN A 238 15.40 7.98 -2.10
CA ASN A 238 14.60 7.51 -1.00
C ASN A 238 13.14 7.90 -1.21
N SER A 239 12.22 6.97 -1.08
CA SER A 239 10.79 7.26 -1.11
C SER A 239 10.07 6.61 0.06
N TRP A 240 9.16 7.36 0.62
CA TRP A 240 8.30 6.92 1.70
C TRP A 240 6.84 7.17 1.34
N THR A 241 6.00 6.19 1.63
CA THR A 241 4.56 6.27 1.40
C THR A 241 3.85 5.63 2.57
N LYS A 242 2.84 6.30 3.09
CA LYS A 242 1.93 5.80 4.11
C LYS A 242 0.50 5.90 3.62
N ILE A 243 -0.29 4.87 3.86
CA ILE A 243 -1.74 4.90 3.68
C ILE A 243 -2.36 4.48 5.00
N ASP A 244 -3.18 5.33 5.56
CA ASP A 244 -3.92 5.03 6.76
C ASP A 244 -5.36 5.51 6.70
N GLY A 245 -6.20 4.90 7.51
CA GLY A 245 -7.60 5.28 7.62
C GLY A 245 -8.48 4.16 8.10
N THR A 246 -9.75 4.44 8.12
CA THR A 246 -10.77 3.55 8.70
C THR A 246 -11.84 3.18 7.69
N GLY A 247 -12.52 2.07 7.94
CA GLY A 247 -13.63 1.61 7.13
C GLY A 247 -14.73 0.98 7.98
N PHE A 248 -15.90 0.81 7.40
CA PHE A 248 -17.01 0.08 8.02
C PHE A 248 -17.82 -0.70 6.99
N ASP A 249 -18.45 -1.77 7.45
CA ASP A 249 -19.42 -2.55 6.68
C ASP A 249 -20.54 -3.08 7.58
N PHE A 250 -21.58 -3.61 6.93
CA PHE A 250 -22.68 -4.33 7.56
C PHE A 250 -22.81 -5.72 6.96
N LYS A 251 -23.09 -6.71 7.81
CA LYS A 251 -23.27 -8.10 7.41
C LYS A 251 -24.59 -8.60 7.98
N LEU A 252 -25.38 -9.25 7.15
CA LEU A 252 -26.62 -9.94 7.53
C LEU A 252 -26.45 -11.42 7.27
N GLY A 253 -26.92 -12.24 8.19
CA GLY A 253 -26.86 -13.68 8.05
C GLY A 253 -28.12 -14.39 8.50
N ALA A 254 -28.41 -15.51 7.85
CA ALA A 254 -29.45 -16.45 8.23
C ALA A 254 -28.93 -17.88 8.12
N ILE A 255 -29.31 -18.74 9.06
CA ILE A 255 -29.09 -20.19 9.00
C ILE A 255 -30.40 -20.86 9.33
N ILE A 256 -30.80 -21.85 8.52
CA ILE A 256 -32.05 -22.58 8.68
C ILE A 256 -31.75 -24.08 8.76
N ARG A 257 -32.40 -24.75 9.69
CA ARG A 257 -32.53 -26.22 9.75
C ARG A 257 -33.92 -26.62 9.28
N PRO A 258 -34.10 -27.00 7.97
CA PRO A 258 -35.42 -27.22 7.40
C PRO A 258 -36.15 -28.42 8.00
N PHE A 259 -35.40 -29.44 8.46
CA PHE A 259 -35.96 -30.69 8.97
C PHE A 259 -35.55 -30.92 10.43
N GLU A 260 -36.47 -31.40 11.27
CA GLU A 260 -36.20 -31.68 12.69
C GLU A 260 -35.31 -32.90 12.86
N THR A 261 -35.50 -33.92 12.04
CA THR A 261 -34.78 -35.20 12.10
C THR A 261 -33.45 -35.20 11.36
N SER A 262 -33.18 -34.16 10.58
CA SER A 262 -31.95 -34.05 9.79
C SER A 262 -30.99 -32.98 10.36
N PRO A 263 -29.66 -33.23 10.41
CA PRO A 263 -28.69 -32.23 10.75
C PRO A 263 -28.45 -31.20 9.65
N LEU A 264 -29.10 -31.28 8.49
CA LEU A 264 -28.96 -30.37 7.36
C LEU A 264 -29.17 -28.92 7.79
N ARG A 265 -28.20 -28.07 7.41
CA ARG A 265 -28.26 -26.62 7.61
C ARG A 265 -27.99 -25.91 6.29
N ILE A 266 -28.76 -24.87 6.04
CA ILE A 266 -28.61 -23.97 4.89
C ILE A 266 -28.31 -22.60 5.45
N GLY A 267 -27.18 -22.04 5.05
CA GLY A 267 -26.76 -20.69 5.48
C GLY A 267 -26.70 -19.72 4.30
N LEU A 268 -27.20 -18.51 4.51
CA LEU A 268 -27.13 -17.39 3.60
C LEU A 268 -26.55 -16.19 4.34
N ALA A 269 -25.62 -15.47 3.71
CA ALA A 269 -25.14 -14.19 4.24
C ALA A 269 -24.91 -13.17 3.13
N ILE A 270 -25.18 -11.91 3.44
CA ILE A 270 -25.00 -10.76 2.57
C ILE A 270 -24.15 -9.75 3.31
N HIS A 271 -23.07 -9.28 2.68
CA HIS A 271 -22.20 -8.22 3.20
C HIS A 271 -22.27 -7.01 2.28
N THR A 272 -22.47 -5.86 2.84
CA THR A 272 -22.33 -4.59 2.10
C THR A 272 -20.88 -4.40 1.63
N PRO A 273 -20.62 -3.48 0.70
CA PRO A 273 -19.27 -2.95 0.53
C PRO A 273 -18.70 -2.46 1.86
N THR A 274 -17.37 -2.62 2.03
CA THR A 274 -16.65 -1.89 3.07
C THR A 274 -16.35 -0.51 2.52
N PHE A 275 -16.76 0.51 3.26
CA PHE A 275 -16.57 1.92 2.91
C PHE A 275 -15.36 2.44 3.67
N TYR A 276 -14.26 2.65 2.97
CA TYR A 276 -13.02 3.19 3.53
C TYR A 276 -12.89 4.68 3.24
N LYS A 277 -12.39 5.43 4.23
CA LYS A 277 -11.83 6.77 4.08
C LYS A 277 -10.35 6.67 4.40
N LEU A 278 -9.52 6.97 3.42
CA LEU A 278 -8.08 6.75 3.45
C LEU A 278 -7.34 8.03 3.13
N THR A 279 -6.22 8.24 3.82
CA THR A 279 -5.26 9.29 3.53
C THR A 279 -3.96 8.63 3.05
N LEU A 280 -3.49 9.02 1.88
CA LEU A 280 -2.16 8.74 1.39
C LEU A 280 -1.26 9.90 1.76
N ALA A 281 -0.13 9.61 2.40
CA ALA A 281 0.95 10.56 2.64
C ALA A 281 2.22 10.03 1.96
N THR A 282 2.99 10.92 1.33
CA THR A 282 4.22 10.53 0.63
C THR A 282 5.26 11.64 0.65
N ASN A 283 6.51 11.25 0.69
CA ASN A 283 7.67 12.12 0.45
C ASN A 283 8.77 11.38 -0.31
N VAL A 284 9.66 12.14 -0.90
CA VAL A 284 10.85 11.65 -1.59
C VAL A 284 12.04 12.54 -1.24
N PHE A 285 13.19 11.88 -1.11
CA PHE A 285 14.48 12.51 -0.88
C PHE A 285 15.48 11.91 -1.87
N LEU A 286 16.19 12.77 -2.60
CA LEU A 286 17.25 12.40 -3.50
C LEU A 286 18.57 13.00 -3.02
N GLU A 287 19.61 12.19 -2.98
CA GLU A 287 21.00 12.63 -2.85
C GLU A 287 21.76 12.20 -4.11
N SER A 288 22.56 13.10 -4.68
CA SER A 288 23.43 12.81 -5.83
C SER A 288 24.84 13.29 -5.61
N GLY A 289 25.79 12.61 -6.22
CA GLY A 289 27.18 13.02 -6.32
C GLY A 289 27.61 12.95 -7.80
N ILE A 290 27.81 14.11 -8.43
CA ILE A 290 28.02 14.23 -9.87
C ILE A 290 29.22 15.13 -10.14
N TYR A 291 30.01 14.80 -11.16
CA TYR A 291 31.05 15.68 -11.66
C TYR A 291 30.47 16.78 -12.56
N GLY A 292 30.82 18.01 -12.29
CA GLY A 292 30.41 19.17 -13.06
C GLY A 292 31.59 20.11 -13.29
N GLN A 293 31.41 21.13 -14.13
CA GLN A 293 32.42 22.18 -14.34
C GLN A 293 32.07 23.38 -13.45
N ASN A 294 33.11 23.89 -12.75
CA ASN A 294 33.01 25.15 -12.03
C ASN A 294 33.13 26.37 -12.99
N ASP A 295 32.98 27.58 -12.47
CA ASP A 295 33.05 28.83 -13.24
C ASP A 295 34.41 29.04 -13.96
N LYS A 296 35.43 28.28 -13.59
CA LYS A 296 36.77 28.32 -14.23
C LYS A 296 36.96 27.22 -15.29
N GLY A 297 35.93 26.38 -15.50
CA GLY A 297 35.98 25.23 -16.41
C GLY A 297 36.74 24.02 -15.84
N GLU A 298 37.00 23.99 -14.52
CA GLU A 298 37.66 22.86 -13.85
C GLU A 298 36.58 21.85 -13.42
N THR A 299 36.87 20.54 -13.56
CA THR A 299 35.95 19.49 -13.13
C THR A 299 36.00 19.32 -11.63
N GLU A 300 34.88 19.47 -10.95
CA GLU A 300 34.71 19.27 -9.52
C GLU A 300 33.58 18.28 -9.24
N PHE A 301 33.64 17.62 -8.08
CA PHE A 301 32.62 16.70 -7.61
C PHE A 301 31.63 17.44 -6.71
N TYR A 302 30.36 17.51 -7.14
CA TYR A 302 29.28 18.18 -6.44
C TYR A 302 28.37 17.15 -5.77
N LYS A 303 28.03 17.41 -4.51
CA LYS A 303 26.97 16.69 -3.80
C LYS A 303 25.76 17.58 -3.66
N THR A 304 24.61 17.05 -4.07
CA THR A 304 23.35 17.78 -4.04
C THR A 304 22.26 16.93 -3.39
N THR A 305 21.36 17.59 -2.66
CA THR A 305 20.18 16.95 -2.07
C THR A 305 18.92 17.66 -2.52
N VAL A 306 17.89 16.90 -2.79
CA VAL A 306 16.55 17.41 -3.12
C VAL A 306 15.54 16.69 -2.24
N ASP A 307 14.82 17.44 -1.41
CA ASP A 307 13.81 16.90 -0.51
C ASP A 307 12.43 17.51 -0.80
N SER A 308 11.47 16.67 -1.17
CA SER A 308 10.09 17.12 -1.39
C SER A 308 9.46 17.76 -0.15
N TYR A 309 9.94 17.37 1.05
CA TYR A 309 9.48 17.89 2.33
C TYR A 309 9.80 19.39 2.49
N ASP A 310 10.99 19.81 2.06
CA ASP A 310 11.42 21.23 2.10
C ASP A 310 10.53 22.10 1.19
N PHE A 311 10.08 21.56 0.06
CA PHE A 311 9.21 22.25 -0.89
C PHE A 311 7.74 22.28 -0.47
N LEU A 312 7.33 21.43 0.48
CA LEU A 312 5.95 21.32 0.97
C LEU A 312 5.75 21.97 2.34
N ASP A 313 6.56 22.99 2.68
CA ASP A 313 6.48 23.71 3.96
C ASP A 313 6.69 22.76 5.16
N ASN A 314 7.69 21.88 5.05
CA ASN A 314 8.01 20.82 6.00
C ASN A 314 6.83 19.89 6.29
N LYS A 315 6.11 19.48 5.25
CA LYS A 315 5.00 18.52 5.32
C LYS A 315 5.14 17.43 4.26
N ASP A 316 4.53 16.29 4.53
CA ASP A 316 4.31 15.27 3.51
C ASP A 316 3.23 15.73 2.53
N MET A 317 3.34 15.33 1.26
CA MET A 317 2.23 15.44 0.35
C MET A 317 1.13 14.48 0.77
N THR A 318 -0.09 14.99 0.96
CA THR A 318 -1.23 14.18 1.39
C THR A 318 -2.37 14.22 0.38
N TYR A 319 -3.05 13.10 0.26
CA TYR A 319 -4.22 12.96 -0.60
C TYR A 319 -5.27 12.08 0.08
N ASP A 320 -6.47 12.65 0.30
CA ASP A 320 -7.60 11.93 0.87
C ASP A 320 -8.44 11.31 -0.25
N TYR A 321 -8.85 10.06 -0.06
CA TYR A 321 -9.69 9.34 -1.02
C TYR A 321 -10.61 8.32 -0.34
N GLU A 322 -11.65 7.93 -1.05
CA GLU A 322 -12.58 6.90 -0.63
C GLU A 322 -12.36 5.62 -1.46
N LEU A 323 -12.38 4.48 -0.79
CA LEU A 323 -12.33 3.17 -1.42
C LEU A 323 -13.55 2.36 -1.01
N ARG A 324 -14.20 1.68 -1.96
CA ARG A 324 -15.34 0.79 -1.72
C ARG A 324 -15.05 -0.59 -2.27
N THR A 325 -15.27 -1.62 -1.44
CA THR A 325 -15.18 -3.01 -1.88
C THR A 325 -16.49 -3.46 -2.54
N PRO A 326 -16.51 -4.55 -3.29
CA PRO A 326 -17.77 -5.10 -3.82
C PRO A 326 -18.64 -5.72 -2.72
N TRP A 327 -19.95 -5.90 -3.03
CA TRP A 327 -20.86 -6.73 -2.27
C TRP A 327 -20.39 -8.17 -2.25
N LYS A 328 -20.65 -8.89 -1.13
CA LYS A 328 -20.37 -10.33 -1.02
C LYS A 328 -21.65 -11.09 -0.64
N TYR A 329 -21.87 -12.20 -1.33
CA TYR A 329 -22.99 -13.10 -1.10
C TYR A 329 -22.43 -14.48 -0.80
N ASN A 330 -22.81 -15.06 0.34
CA ASN A 330 -22.33 -16.37 0.77
C ASN A 330 -23.53 -17.33 0.89
N LEU A 331 -23.43 -18.47 0.23
CA LEU A 331 -24.33 -19.61 0.39
C LEU A 331 -23.54 -20.78 0.96
N SER A 332 -24.07 -21.45 1.97
CA SER A 332 -23.41 -22.58 2.62
C SER A 332 -24.41 -23.71 2.92
N LEU A 333 -23.94 -24.92 2.75
CA LEU A 333 -24.67 -26.15 3.09
C LEU A 333 -23.79 -26.96 4.06
N GLY A 334 -24.39 -27.55 5.05
CA GLY A 334 -23.77 -28.48 5.99
C GLY A 334 -24.72 -29.57 6.45
N TYR A 335 -24.15 -30.75 6.61
CA TYR A 335 -24.88 -31.95 7.01
C TYR A 335 -24.18 -32.62 8.19
#